data_15e0552d8bcbd88da6c475f82dc5fcc2
#
_entry.id   15e0552d8bcbd88da6c475f82dc5fcc2
#
_cell.length_a   1.000
_cell.length_b   1.000
_cell.length_c   1.000
_cell.angle_alpha   90.00
_cell.angle_beta   90.00
_cell.angle_gamma   90.00
#
_symmetry.space_group_name_H-M   'P 1'
#
loop_
_entity.id
_entity.type
_entity.pdbx_description
1 polymer ?
#
loop_
_entity_poly.entity_id
_entity_poly.type
_entity_poly.pdbx_seq_one_letter_code
_entity_poly.pdbx_strand_id
1 'polypeptide(L)'
;MQQNKFYITTPIYYVNDVPHIGHAYTTIAADVVARYKRLEGNEVFFLTGTDEHGQKVQQAANDVGVSPQEHVDKLHQRFKELWVRLNISNTGFIRTTEERHKKLVRDILQELHSRDEIYQDSYEGWYCTPCERFWTEKDLAEGNCPECRRKVDKIKEHNYFFRMGKYQQWLVEKIKNDPHFILPASRRNEVLGFLEKPLGDLCISRPKSRLAWGIPLPFDEDYVTYVWFDALINYISIHGSLDDIKSSGFWPADHNMVGKDILTTHAVYWSTMLKAIGLEPPKNIFAHGWWTVNGQKMSKSLQNVVEPNQLIDQFGVDVIRYFLLREVPFGLDGDFSHKALIGRLNSDLANNLGNLLNRTVNM
;
A
#
# COMPACT_ATOMS: atom_id res chain seq x y z
N MET A 1 -18.64 -21.08 21.12
CA MET A 1 -19.08 -20.11 20.08
C MET A 1 -17.91 -19.91 19.14
N GLN A 2 -18.11 -20.01 17.83
CA GLN A 2 -17.05 -19.76 16.85
C GLN A 2 -16.73 -18.26 16.87
N GLN A 3 -15.47 -17.93 17.10
CA GLN A 3 -15.02 -16.53 17.17
C GLN A 3 -15.11 -15.91 15.76
N ASN A 4 -15.67 -14.71 15.64
CA ASN A 4 -15.71 -14.02 14.35
C ASN A 4 -14.29 -13.65 13.91
N LYS A 5 -13.95 -13.93 12.66
CA LYS A 5 -12.66 -13.56 12.06
C LYS A 5 -12.71 -12.14 11.51
N PHE A 6 -11.63 -11.42 11.69
CA PHE A 6 -11.46 -10.06 11.21
C PHE A 6 -10.07 -9.88 10.59
N TYR A 7 -10.02 -9.45 9.35
CA TYR A 7 -8.77 -9.26 8.63
C TYR A 7 -8.58 -7.79 8.22
N ILE A 8 -7.49 -7.19 8.70
CA ILE A 8 -7.09 -5.82 8.35
C ILE A 8 -5.68 -5.79 7.80
N THR A 9 -5.45 -4.94 6.78
CA THR A 9 -4.15 -4.80 6.16
C THR A 9 -3.72 -3.34 6.07
N THR A 10 -2.41 -3.11 6.11
CA THR A 10 -1.79 -1.89 5.57
C THR A 10 -1.29 -2.16 4.15
N PRO A 11 -0.88 -1.14 3.37
CA PRO A 11 -0.02 -1.36 2.23
C PRO A 11 1.28 -2.06 2.69
N ILE A 12 1.91 -2.78 1.79
CA ILE A 12 3.31 -3.12 1.96
C ILE A 12 4.17 -1.92 1.54
N TYR A 13 5.23 -1.67 2.28
CA TYR A 13 6.02 -0.45 2.14
C TYR A 13 7.23 -0.67 1.26
N TYR A 14 7.45 0.25 0.33
CA TYR A 14 8.52 0.19 -0.63
C TYR A 14 9.88 0.42 0.06
N VAL A 15 10.79 -0.56 -0.03
CA VAL A 15 12.07 -0.56 0.71
C VAL A 15 13.20 0.14 -0.06
N ASN A 16 12.92 1.29 -0.64
CA ASN A 16 13.94 2.13 -1.25
C ASN A 16 14.56 3.14 -0.25
N ASP A 17 13.97 3.25 0.93
CA ASP A 17 14.38 4.22 1.97
C ASP A 17 13.93 3.80 3.39
N VAL A 18 14.31 4.63 4.38
CA VAL A 18 13.88 4.48 5.78
C VAL A 18 12.40 4.85 5.96
N PRO A 19 11.70 4.22 6.92
CA PRO A 19 10.31 4.54 7.19
C PRO A 19 10.15 5.98 7.74
N HIS A 20 9.06 6.64 7.37
CA HIS A 20 8.69 7.99 7.80
C HIS A 20 7.31 8.03 8.48
N ILE A 21 6.93 9.19 9.00
CA ILE A 21 5.67 9.40 9.76
C ILE A 21 4.40 8.96 8.97
N GLY A 22 4.40 9.04 7.63
CA GLY A 22 3.28 8.55 6.82
C GLY A 22 3.08 7.05 6.91
N HIS A 23 4.18 6.26 6.90
CA HIS A 23 4.13 4.82 7.13
C HIS A 23 3.63 4.50 8.55
N ALA A 24 4.15 5.22 9.55
CA ALA A 24 3.73 5.08 10.94
C ALA A 24 2.22 5.37 11.11
N TYR A 25 1.70 6.41 10.47
CA TYR A 25 0.30 6.80 10.55
C TYR A 25 -0.65 5.69 10.09
N THR A 26 -0.43 5.17 8.88
CA THR A 26 -1.24 4.07 8.34
C THR A 26 -1.22 2.85 9.24
N THR A 27 -0.01 2.47 9.71
CA THR A 27 0.17 1.27 10.52
C THR A 27 -0.42 1.42 11.92
N ILE A 28 -0.29 2.60 12.55
CA ILE A 28 -0.92 2.90 13.83
C ILE A 28 -2.45 2.90 13.71
N ALA A 29 -3.00 3.46 12.63
CA ALA A 29 -4.45 3.46 12.42
C ALA A 29 -5.00 2.03 12.28
N ALA A 30 -4.34 1.18 11.49
CA ALA A 30 -4.69 -0.23 11.38
C ALA A 30 -4.54 -0.98 12.72
N ASP A 31 -3.49 -0.68 13.49
CA ASP A 31 -3.25 -1.28 14.80
C ASP A 31 -4.34 -0.94 15.82
N VAL A 32 -4.82 0.30 15.81
CA VAL A 32 -5.93 0.71 16.71
C VAL A 32 -7.21 -0.04 16.38
N VAL A 33 -7.55 -0.18 15.09
CA VAL A 33 -8.71 -0.98 14.67
C VAL A 33 -8.53 -2.45 15.05
N ALA A 34 -7.34 -3.02 14.79
CA ALA A 34 -7.04 -4.40 15.16
C ALA A 34 -7.18 -4.67 16.66
N ARG A 35 -6.66 -3.77 17.51
CA ARG A 35 -6.81 -3.85 18.97
C ARG A 35 -8.26 -3.73 19.41
N TYR A 36 -9.00 -2.78 18.83
CA TYR A 36 -10.43 -2.61 19.12
C TYR A 36 -11.22 -3.88 18.78
N LYS A 37 -10.98 -4.48 17.63
CA LYS A 37 -11.63 -5.72 17.21
C LYS A 37 -11.29 -6.92 18.11
N ARG A 38 -10.07 -6.99 18.63
CA ARG A 38 -9.70 -8.01 19.66
C ARG A 38 -10.45 -7.79 20.96
N LEU A 39 -10.64 -6.52 21.39
CA LEU A 39 -11.45 -6.21 22.58
C LEU A 39 -12.93 -6.61 22.38
N GLU A 40 -13.45 -6.56 21.16
CA GLU A 40 -14.78 -7.07 20.82
C GLU A 40 -14.84 -8.62 20.76
N GLY A 41 -13.74 -9.31 20.99
CA GLY A 41 -13.67 -10.78 20.99
C GLY A 41 -13.45 -11.42 19.62
N ASN A 42 -13.07 -10.65 18.58
CA ASN A 42 -12.76 -11.22 17.28
C ASN A 42 -11.37 -11.88 17.24
N GLU A 43 -11.23 -12.93 16.43
CA GLU A 43 -9.94 -13.44 15.98
C GLU A 43 -9.40 -12.52 14.88
N VAL A 44 -8.38 -11.73 15.20
CA VAL A 44 -7.88 -10.68 14.30
C VAL A 44 -6.59 -11.11 13.63
N PHE A 45 -6.59 -11.07 12.29
CA PHE A 45 -5.39 -11.13 11.47
C PHE A 45 -5.04 -9.71 10.98
N PHE A 46 -3.87 -9.20 11.38
CA PHE A 46 -3.38 -7.89 10.98
C PHE A 46 -2.09 -8.05 10.16
N LEU A 47 -2.18 -7.76 8.86
CA LEU A 47 -1.07 -7.88 7.91
C LEU A 47 -0.45 -6.52 7.61
N THR A 48 0.87 -6.49 7.63
CA THR A 48 1.73 -5.44 7.06
C THR A 48 2.92 -6.10 6.36
N GLY A 49 3.80 -5.34 5.74
CA GLY A 49 4.95 -5.94 5.05
C GLY A 49 5.78 -4.95 4.25
N THR A 50 6.65 -5.50 3.41
CA THR A 50 7.54 -4.74 2.53
C THR A 50 7.40 -5.15 1.07
N ASP A 51 7.36 -4.14 0.20
CA ASP A 51 7.45 -4.26 -1.25
C ASP A 51 8.92 -4.13 -1.66
N GLU A 52 9.48 -5.23 -2.18
CA GLU A 52 10.92 -5.40 -2.31
C GLU A 52 11.42 -5.53 -3.76
N HIS A 53 10.53 -5.58 -4.75
CA HIS A 53 10.87 -5.65 -6.16
C HIS A 53 10.77 -4.28 -6.85
N GLY A 54 11.22 -4.22 -8.11
CA GLY A 54 11.07 -3.05 -8.97
C GLY A 54 12.34 -2.24 -9.18
N GLN A 55 12.23 -1.28 -10.09
CA GLN A 55 13.38 -0.52 -10.60
C GLN A 55 14.04 0.38 -9.55
N LYS A 56 13.25 0.95 -8.65
CA LYS A 56 13.80 1.82 -7.59
C LYS A 56 14.64 1.06 -6.58
N VAL A 57 14.21 -0.15 -6.21
CA VAL A 57 14.98 -1.01 -5.31
C VAL A 57 16.28 -1.43 -5.98
N GLN A 58 16.21 -1.87 -7.25
CA GLN A 58 17.41 -2.21 -8.03
C GLN A 58 18.38 -1.04 -8.11
N GLN A 59 17.88 0.18 -8.41
CA GLN A 59 18.72 1.37 -8.47
C GLN A 59 19.33 1.72 -7.11
N ALA A 60 18.52 1.70 -6.03
CA ALA A 60 19.02 1.99 -4.68
C ALA A 60 20.10 1.00 -4.21
N ALA A 61 19.98 -0.27 -4.58
CA ALA A 61 20.99 -1.28 -4.30
C ALA A 61 22.29 -1.01 -5.10
N ASN A 62 22.16 -0.69 -6.40
CA ASN A 62 23.30 -0.33 -7.25
C ASN A 62 24.03 0.91 -6.73
N ASP A 63 23.32 1.93 -6.28
CA ASP A 63 23.88 3.19 -5.77
C ASP A 63 24.76 2.97 -4.52
N VAL A 64 24.48 1.91 -3.75
CA VAL A 64 25.28 1.53 -2.56
C VAL A 64 26.20 0.32 -2.80
N GLY A 65 26.24 -0.22 -4.02
CA GLY A 65 27.17 -1.27 -4.44
C GLY A 65 26.89 -2.66 -3.86
N VAL A 66 25.61 -2.98 -3.56
CA VAL A 66 25.19 -4.30 -3.07
C VAL A 66 24.17 -4.95 -4.00
N SER A 67 23.92 -6.25 -3.84
CA SER A 67 22.81 -6.88 -4.56
C SER A 67 21.44 -6.38 -4.08
N PRO A 68 20.40 -6.36 -4.95
CA PRO A 68 19.05 -6.01 -4.52
C PRO A 68 18.55 -6.84 -3.34
N GLN A 69 18.86 -8.15 -3.29
CA GLN A 69 18.48 -9.01 -2.18
C GLN A 69 19.14 -8.58 -0.85
N GLU A 70 20.43 -8.32 -0.83
CA GLU A 70 21.13 -7.81 0.36
C GLU A 70 20.59 -6.46 0.82
N HIS A 71 20.23 -5.58 -0.14
CA HIS A 71 19.65 -4.28 0.14
C HIS A 71 18.31 -4.42 0.87
N VAL A 72 17.38 -5.23 0.35
CA VAL A 72 16.05 -5.42 0.96
C VAL A 72 16.13 -6.22 2.27
N ASP A 73 17.07 -7.18 2.38
CA ASP A 73 17.31 -7.92 3.63
C ASP A 73 17.77 -7.02 4.79
N LYS A 74 18.45 -5.93 4.47
CA LYS A 74 18.84 -4.92 5.46
C LYS A 74 17.70 -3.94 5.77
N LEU A 75 16.98 -3.49 4.74
CA LEU A 75 16.02 -2.40 4.94
C LEU A 75 14.69 -2.87 5.56
N HIS A 76 14.21 -4.09 5.25
CA HIS A 76 12.97 -4.57 5.86
C HIS A 76 13.07 -4.66 7.40
N GLN A 77 14.28 -4.88 7.95
CA GLN A 77 14.48 -4.91 9.40
C GLN A 77 14.15 -3.56 10.04
N ARG A 78 14.47 -2.44 9.37
CA ARG A 78 14.14 -1.10 9.89
C ARG A 78 12.64 -0.87 10.03
N PHE A 79 11.83 -1.46 9.13
CA PHE A 79 10.37 -1.43 9.27
C PHE A 79 9.92 -2.28 10.46
N LYS A 80 10.44 -3.50 10.60
CA LYS A 80 10.12 -4.38 11.74
C LYS A 80 10.51 -3.75 13.08
N GLU A 81 11.70 -3.16 13.16
CA GLU A 81 12.18 -2.46 14.36
C GLU A 81 11.28 -1.27 14.72
N LEU A 82 10.88 -0.48 13.71
CA LEU A 82 9.94 0.63 13.92
C LEU A 82 8.58 0.13 14.42
N TRP A 83 8.05 -0.99 13.88
CA TRP A 83 6.78 -1.55 14.34
C TRP A 83 6.86 -2.01 15.79
N VAL A 84 7.97 -2.60 16.21
CA VAL A 84 8.20 -2.95 17.62
C VAL A 84 8.24 -1.68 18.49
N ARG A 85 8.98 -0.65 18.09
CA ARG A 85 9.07 0.62 18.82
C ARG A 85 7.73 1.37 18.90
N LEU A 86 6.90 1.28 17.86
CA LEU A 86 5.56 1.84 17.82
C LEU A 86 4.51 0.97 18.53
N ASN A 87 4.92 -0.17 19.11
CA ASN A 87 4.03 -1.13 19.77
C ASN A 87 2.90 -1.60 18.82
N ILE A 88 3.23 -1.91 17.57
CA ILE A 88 2.29 -2.44 16.58
C ILE A 88 2.04 -3.92 16.83
N SER A 89 0.77 -4.32 16.81
CA SER A 89 0.32 -5.67 17.16
C SER A 89 0.00 -6.54 15.92
N ASN A 90 0.74 -6.34 14.82
CA ASN A 90 0.56 -7.14 13.60
C ASN A 90 0.78 -8.63 13.86
N THR A 91 -0.05 -9.48 13.26
CA THR A 91 0.05 -10.94 13.31
C THR A 91 0.84 -11.51 12.14
N GLY A 92 0.85 -10.79 11.01
CA GLY A 92 1.61 -11.15 9.82
C GLY A 92 2.55 -10.03 9.35
N PHE A 93 3.69 -10.41 8.80
CA PHE A 93 4.59 -9.53 8.08
C PHE A 93 5.03 -10.26 6.82
N ILE A 94 4.63 -9.75 5.64
CA ILE A 94 4.94 -10.36 4.34
C ILE A 94 6.05 -9.59 3.64
N ARG A 95 6.92 -10.31 2.94
CA ARG A 95 7.91 -9.75 2.02
C ARG A 95 7.64 -10.29 0.63
N THR A 96 7.67 -9.44 -0.40
CA THR A 96 7.44 -9.91 -1.78
C THR A 96 8.55 -10.82 -2.29
N THR A 97 9.71 -10.83 -1.63
CA THR A 97 10.82 -11.76 -1.90
C THR A 97 10.65 -13.16 -1.26
N GLU A 98 9.64 -13.39 -0.42
CA GLU A 98 9.39 -14.72 0.15
C GLU A 98 8.92 -15.71 -0.92
N GLU A 99 9.40 -16.96 -0.85
CA GLU A 99 9.05 -17.99 -1.84
C GLU A 99 7.55 -18.28 -1.94
N ARG A 100 6.81 -18.24 -0.81
CA ARG A 100 5.35 -18.40 -0.82
C ARG A 100 4.66 -17.30 -1.64
N HIS A 101 5.13 -16.07 -1.55
CA HIS A 101 4.60 -14.96 -2.32
C HIS A 101 4.94 -15.12 -3.81
N LYS A 102 6.21 -15.31 -4.13
CA LYS A 102 6.67 -15.51 -5.52
C LYS A 102 5.96 -16.70 -6.19
N LYS A 103 5.74 -17.78 -5.44
CA LYS A 103 5.02 -18.95 -5.95
C LYS A 103 3.59 -18.58 -6.33
N LEU A 104 2.83 -17.94 -5.43
CA LEU A 104 1.44 -17.59 -5.71
C LEU A 104 1.32 -16.59 -6.87
N VAL A 105 2.24 -15.61 -6.97
CA VAL A 105 2.28 -14.67 -8.10
C VAL A 105 2.46 -15.43 -9.41
N ARG A 106 3.41 -16.38 -9.49
CA ARG A 106 3.61 -17.20 -10.69
C ARG A 106 2.40 -18.08 -11.01
N ASP A 107 1.79 -18.71 -10.00
CA ASP A 107 0.61 -19.54 -10.19
C ASP A 107 -0.56 -18.73 -10.77
N ILE A 108 -0.82 -17.51 -10.24
CA ILE A 108 -1.86 -16.61 -10.73
C ILE A 108 -1.55 -16.13 -12.17
N LEU A 109 -0.32 -15.73 -12.46
CA LEU A 109 0.08 -15.32 -13.79
C LEU A 109 -0.12 -16.44 -14.82
N GLN A 110 0.28 -17.67 -14.47
CA GLN A 110 0.10 -18.83 -15.34
C GLN A 110 -1.37 -19.13 -15.59
N GLU A 111 -2.21 -19.07 -14.56
CA GLU A 111 -3.65 -19.28 -14.69
C GLU A 111 -4.30 -18.21 -15.60
N LEU A 112 -4.01 -16.93 -15.35
CA LEU A 112 -4.57 -15.83 -16.15
C LEU A 112 -4.10 -15.90 -17.61
N HIS A 113 -2.84 -16.25 -17.85
CA HIS A 113 -2.32 -16.43 -19.20
C HIS A 113 -3.01 -17.60 -19.92
N SER A 114 -3.19 -18.73 -19.26
CA SER A 114 -3.87 -19.91 -19.85
C SER A 114 -5.33 -19.64 -20.21
N ARG A 115 -5.97 -18.64 -19.60
CA ARG A 115 -7.35 -18.22 -19.83
C ARG A 115 -7.49 -17.03 -20.79
N ASP A 116 -6.41 -16.66 -21.50
CA ASP A 116 -6.36 -15.48 -22.38
C ASP A 116 -6.73 -14.16 -21.68
N GLU A 117 -6.54 -14.08 -20.36
CA GLU A 117 -6.68 -12.83 -19.60
C GLU A 117 -5.38 -11.98 -19.65
N ILE A 118 -4.28 -12.58 -20.09
CA ILE A 118 -2.99 -11.92 -20.34
C ILE A 118 -2.59 -12.15 -21.80
N TYR A 119 -2.18 -11.09 -22.48
CA TYR A 119 -1.72 -11.12 -23.86
C TYR A 119 -0.51 -10.24 -24.05
N GLN A 120 0.27 -10.48 -25.11
CA GLN A 120 1.43 -9.67 -25.47
C GLN A 120 1.04 -8.62 -26.52
N ASP A 121 1.50 -7.39 -26.33
CA ASP A 121 1.33 -6.30 -27.29
C ASP A 121 2.54 -5.36 -27.28
N SER A 122 2.65 -4.56 -28.33
CA SER A 122 3.62 -3.48 -28.44
C SER A 122 3.05 -2.20 -27.83
N TYR A 123 3.72 -1.66 -26.84
CA TYR A 123 3.34 -0.40 -26.24
C TYR A 123 4.36 0.68 -26.55
N GLU A 124 3.87 1.83 -27.01
CA GLU A 124 4.65 3.05 -27.14
C GLU A 124 4.01 4.12 -26.24
N GLY A 125 4.76 4.63 -25.28
CA GLY A 125 4.25 5.61 -24.33
C GLY A 125 5.34 6.35 -23.58
N TRP A 126 4.93 7.33 -22.80
CA TRP A 126 5.79 8.14 -21.96
C TRP A 126 5.95 7.50 -20.58
N TYR A 127 7.14 7.02 -20.25
CA TYR A 127 7.40 6.31 -19.00
C TYR A 127 8.05 7.22 -17.97
N CYS A 128 7.46 7.23 -16.77
CA CYS A 128 8.04 7.87 -15.60
C CYS A 128 8.76 6.84 -14.73
N THR A 129 10.09 6.84 -14.74
CA THR A 129 10.89 5.94 -13.89
C THR A 129 10.62 6.12 -12.40
N PRO A 130 10.49 7.37 -11.85
CA PRO A 130 10.17 7.56 -10.44
C PRO A 130 8.78 7.08 -10.00
N CYS A 131 7.78 7.05 -10.90
CA CYS A 131 6.44 6.53 -10.61
C CYS A 131 6.27 5.09 -11.10
N GLU A 132 7.25 4.56 -11.85
CA GLU A 132 7.22 3.25 -12.51
C GLU A 132 5.96 3.05 -13.35
N ARG A 133 5.52 4.11 -14.05
CA ARG A 133 4.23 4.17 -14.72
C ARG A 133 4.33 4.76 -16.11
N PHE A 134 3.52 4.20 -17.03
CA PHE A 134 3.33 4.77 -18.36
C PHE A 134 2.21 5.82 -18.39
N TRP A 135 2.39 6.80 -19.28
CA TRP A 135 1.44 7.87 -19.55
C TRP A 135 1.23 8.02 -21.04
N THR A 136 0.02 8.38 -21.45
CA THR A 136 -0.20 8.85 -22.82
C THR A 136 0.27 10.31 -22.97
N GLU A 137 0.53 10.75 -24.16
CA GLU A 137 0.96 12.13 -24.42
C GLU A 137 -0.05 13.17 -23.87
N LYS A 138 -1.34 12.83 -23.92
CA LYS A 138 -2.42 13.69 -23.43
C LYS A 138 -2.47 13.80 -21.90
N ASP A 139 -1.90 12.83 -21.20
CA ASP A 139 -1.88 12.81 -19.73
C ASP A 139 -0.70 13.60 -19.16
N LEU A 140 0.26 13.97 -19.99
CA LEU A 140 1.45 14.70 -19.53
C LEU A 140 1.09 16.11 -19.07
N ALA A 141 1.72 16.53 -17.99
CA ALA A 141 1.64 17.89 -17.49
C ALA A 141 2.87 18.68 -17.95
N GLU A 142 2.69 19.53 -18.96
CA GLU A 142 3.81 20.32 -19.56
C GLU A 142 4.98 19.43 -20.02
N GLY A 143 4.66 18.25 -20.60
CA GLY A 143 5.66 17.29 -21.07
C GLY A 143 6.30 16.45 -19.97
N ASN A 144 5.84 16.54 -18.72
CA ASN A 144 6.34 15.80 -17.57
C ASN A 144 5.27 14.88 -16.98
N CYS A 145 5.69 14.00 -16.06
CA CYS A 145 4.79 13.11 -15.32
C CYS A 145 3.73 13.92 -14.54
N PRO A 146 2.43 13.64 -14.69
CA PRO A 146 1.38 14.38 -13.99
C PRO A 146 1.40 14.17 -12.47
N GLU A 147 1.94 13.04 -11.99
CA GLU A 147 2.01 12.73 -10.56
C GLU A 147 3.21 13.39 -9.87
N CYS A 148 4.42 13.18 -10.38
CA CYS A 148 5.64 13.63 -9.71
C CYS A 148 6.34 14.83 -10.38
N ARG A 149 5.81 15.31 -11.52
CA ARG A 149 6.33 16.45 -12.29
C ARG A 149 7.76 16.28 -12.84
N ARG A 150 8.33 15.07 -12.78
CA ARG A 150 9.64 14.74 -13.32
C ARG A 150 9.56 14.39 -14.82
N LYS A 151 10.70 14.46 -15.50
CA LYS A 151 10.81 14.08 -16.90
C LYS A 151 10.34 12.64 -17.12
N VAL A 152 9.78 12.41 -18.32
CA VAL A 152 9.37 11.09 -18.80
C VAL A 152 10.13 10.77 -20.08
N ASP A 153 10.40 9.48 -20.29
CA ASP A 153 11.09 8.99 -21.48
C ASP A 153 10.09 8.31 -22.41
N LYS A 154 10.18 8.60 -23.72
CA LYS A 154 9.36 7.92 -24.71
C LYS A 154 9.95 6.55 -24.98
N ILE A 155 9.21 5.49 -24.67
CA ILE A 155 9.67 4.12 -24.76
C ILE A 155 8.71 3.32 -25.64
N LYS A 156 9.27 2.48 -26.50
CA LYS A 156 8.54 1.48 -27.27
C LYS A 156 9.06 0.11 -26.86
N GLU A 157 8.19 -0.68 -26.25
CA GLU A 157 8.50 -2.01 -25.74
C GLU A 157 7.40 -3.00 -26.09
N HIS A 158 7.76 -4.28 -26.27
CA HIS A 158 6.80 -5.37 -26.17
C HIS A 158 6.62 -5.73 -24.72
N ASN A 159 5.38 -5.82 -24.28
CA ASN A 159 5.04 -6.16 -22.89
C ASN A 159 3.80 -7.06 -22.85
N TYR A 160 3.58 -7.66 -21.69
CA TYR A 160 2.35 -8.39 -21.40
C TYR A 160 1.35 -7.49 -20.71
N PHE A 161 0.07 -7.65 -21.08
CA PHE A 161 -1.05 -6.85 -20.58
C PHE A 161 -2.13 -7.74 -20.01
N PHE A 162 -2.65 -7.35 -18.85
CA PHE A 162 -3.84 -7.94 -18.24
C PHE A 162 -5.07 -7.22 -18.77
N ARG A 163 -6.09 -7.96 -19.22
CA ARG A 163 -7.36 -7.44 -19.79
C ARG A 163 -8.23 -6.76 -18.72
N MET A 164 -7.69 -5.75 -18.07
CA MET A 164 -8.33 -5.03 -16.98
C MET A 164 -9.62 -4.34 -17.41
N GLY A 165 -9.65 -3.79 -18.63
CA GLY A 165 -10.80 -3.08 -19.20
C GLY A 165 -12.07 -3.92 -19.23
N LYS A 166 -11.95 -5.26 -19.41
CA LYS A 166 -13.04 -6.23 -19.38
C LYS A 166 -13.89 -6.16 -18.09
N TYR A 167 -13.29 -5.75 -16.97
CA TYR A 167 -13.91 -5.76 -15.65
C TYR A 167 -14.47 -4.39 -15.22
N GLN A 168 -14.37 -3.34 -16.07
CA GLN A 168 -14.79 -1.98 -15.73
C GLN A 168 -16.25 -1.89 -15.32
N GLN A 169 -17.16 -2.44 -16.13
CA GLN A 169 -18.58 -2.36 -15.84
C GLN A 169 -18.94 -3.01 -14.50
N TRP A 170 -18.42 -4.23 -14.26
CA TRP A 170 -18.62 -4.92 -13.00
C TRP A 170 -18.12 -4.08 -11.80
N LEU A 171 -16.95 -3.46 -11.93
CA LEU A 171 -16.38 -2.65 -10.85
C LEU A 171 -17.23 -1.41 -10.56
N VAL A 172 -17.71 -0.72 -11.60
CA VAL A 172 -18.61 0.44 -11.45
C VAL A 172 -19.91 0.04 -10.73
N GLU A 173 -20.49 -1.09 -11.11
CA GLU A 173 -21.70 -1.63 -10.47
C GLU A 173 -21.43 -1.99 -9.00
N LYS A 174 -20.30 -2.65 -8.69
CA LYS A 174 -19.88 -2.98 -7.32
C LYS A 174 -19.76 -1.71 -6.46
N ILE A 175 -19.09 -0.65 -6.95
CA ILE A 175 -18.89 0.60 -6.21
C ILE A 175 -20.22 1.34 -6.00
N LYS A 176 -21.13 1.32 -6.99
CA LYS A 176 -22.42 2.00 -6.88
C LYS A 176 -23.37 1.28 -5.91
N ASN A 177 -23.38 -0.05 -5.93
CA ASN A 177 -24.27 -0.87 -5.13
C ASN A 177 -23.78 -1.04 -3.67
N ASP A 178 -22.50 -0.81 -3.40
CA ASP A 178 -21.92 -0.94 -2.08
C ASP A 178 -21.25 0.38 -1.64
N PRO A 179 -21.98 1.26 -0.93
CA PRO A 179 -21.47 2.56 -0.51
C PRO A 179 -20.32 2.47 0.51
N HIS A 180 -20.12 1.29 1.13
CA HIS A 180 -19.06 1.05 2.10
C HIS A 180 -17.81 0.42 1.48
N PHE A 181 -17.86 0.02 0.21
CA PHE A 181 -16.72 -0.61 -0.46
C PHE A 181 -15.48 0.31 -0.52
N ILE A 182 -15.68 1.61 -0.79
CA ILE A 182 -14.60 2.62 -0.79
C ILE A 182 -14.97 3.76 0.16
N LEU A 183 -14.10 4.04 1.12
CA LEU A 183 -14.28 5.10 2.11
C LEU A 183 -13.05 6.02 2.17
N PRO A 184 -13.25 7.29 2.53
CA PRO A 184 -14.53 7.99 2.69
C PRO A 184 -15.26 8.22 1.36
N ALA A 185 -16.48 8.72 1.40
CA ALA A 185 -17.32 8.92 0.19
C ALA A 185 -16.67 9.79 -0.89
N SER A 186 -15.85 10.78 -0.51
CA SER A 186 -15.07 11.59 -1.44
C SER A 186 -14.12 10.74 -2.29
N ARG A 187 -13.50 9.72 -1.71
CA ARG A 187 -12.60 8.79 -2.40
C ARG A 187 -13.35 7.83 -3.33
N ARG A 188 -14.53 7.39 -2.90
CA ARG A 188 -15.43 6.63 -3.78
C ARG A 188 -15.80 7.42 -5.04
N ASN A 189 -16.15 8.69 -4.88
CA ASN A 189 -16.49 9.56 -5.99
C ASN A 189 -15.30 9.83 -6.92
N GLU A 190 -14.09 9.94 -6.38
CA GLU A 190 -12.85 10.06 -7.14
C GLU A 190 -12.64 8.83 -8.06
N VAL A 191 -12.82 7.62 -7.51
CA VAL A 191 -12.71 6.39 -8.30
C VAL A 191 -13.82 6.27 -9.36
N LEU A 192 -15.06 6.63 -9.02
CA LEU A 192 -16.14 6.65 -10.01
C LEU A 192 -15.86 7.64 -11.14
N GLY A 193 -15.37 8.83 -10.83
CA GLY A 193 -14.95 9.82 -11.85
C GLY A 193 -13.78 9.32 -12.72
N PHE A 194 -12.83 8.59 -12.15
CA PHE A 194 -11.76 7.93 -12.92
C PHE A 194 -12.34 6.88 -13.89
N LEU A 195 -13.36 6.12 -13.48
CA LEU A 195 -14.00 5.07 -14.27
C LEU A 195 -15.05 5.57 -15.27
N GLU A 196 -15.30 6.88 -15.38
CA GLU A 196 -16.11 7.47 -16.47
C GLU A 196 -15.44 7.34 -17.84
N LYS A 197 -14.11 7.27 -17.85
CA LYS A 197 -13.31 7.03 -19.05
C LYS A 197 -13.13 5.52 -19.28
N PRO A 198 -13.01 5.07 -20.55
CA PRO A 198 -12.68 3.68 -20.82
C PRO A 198 -11.39 3.25 -20.09
N LEU A 199 -11.47 2.17 -19.34
CA LEU A 199 -10.35 1.61 -18.61
C LEU A 199 -9.45 0.84 -19.58
N GLY A 200 -8.21 1.26 -19.72
CA GLY A 200 -7.20 0.54 -20.50
C GLY A 200 -6.71 -0.73 -19.79
N ASP A 201 -6.14 -1.64 -20.57
CA ASP A 201 -5.53 -2.84 -20.02
C ASP A 201 -4.23 -2.52 -19.27
N LEU A 202 -3.95 -3.29 -18.23
CA LEU A 202 -2.79 -3.05 -17.36
C LEU A 202 -1.54 -3.73 -17.90
N CYS A 203 -0.50 -2.96 -18.19
CA CYS A 203 0.82 -3.50 -18.51
C CYS A 203 1.42 -4.17 -17.26
N ILE A 204 1.64 -5.49 -17.32
CA ILE A 204 2.03 -6.31 -16.17
C ILE A 204 3.46 -6.86 -16.24
N SER A 205 4.26 -6.47 -17.22
CA SER A 205 5.63 -6.96 -17.37
C SER A 205 6.65 -5.86 -17.65
N ARG A 206 7.91 -6.20 -17.45
CA ARG A 206 9.06 -5.43 -17.89
C ARG A 206 10.11 -6.38 -18.48
N PRO A 207 10.75 -6.05 -19.63
CA PRO A 207 11.87 -6.85 -20.14
C PRO A 207 13.02 -6.92 -19.13
N LYS A 208 13.62 -8.08 -18.93
CA LYS A 208 14.80 -8.25 -18.04
C LYS A 208 15.99 -7.40 -18.42
N SER A 209 16.12 -7.05 -19.71
CA SER A 209 17.16 -6.13 -20.20
C SER A 209 17.05 -4.73 -19.56
N ARG A 210 15.85 -4.35 -19.10
CA ARG A 210 15.59 -3.08 -18.43
C ARG A 210 15.47 -3.21 -16.92
N LEU A 211 14.82 -4.26 -16.44
CA LEU A 211 14.60 -4.55 -15.03
C LEU A 211 14.81 -6.03 -14.76
N ALA A 212 15.94 -6.37 -14.13
CA ALA A 212 16.23 -7.75 -13.77
C ALA A 212 15.67 -8.16 -12.40
N TRP A 213 15.40 -7.19 -11.53
CA TRP A 213 14.92 -7.41 -10.17
C TRP A 213 13.40 -7.43 -10.07
N GLY A 214 12.84 -8.62 -10.14
CA GLY A 214 11.39 -8.89 -10.09
C GLY A 214 11.12 -10.38 -10.22
N ILE A 215 9.85 -10.77 -10.15
CA ILE A 215 9.43 -12.17 -10.32
C ILE A 215 9.34 -12.47 -11.83
N PRO A 216 10.11 -13.45 -12.36
CA PRO A 216 10.01 -13.85 -13.76
C PRO A 216 8.61 -14.33 -14.12
N LEU A 217 8.12 -13.99 -15.33
CA LEU A 217 6.88 -14.53 -15.84
C LEU A 217 7.05 -16.04 -16.09
N PRO A 218 6.08 -16.87 -15.66
CA PRO A 218 6.21 -18.34 -15.79
C PRO A 218 6.12 -18.84 -17.23
N PHE A 219 5.57 -18.05 -18.14
CA PHE A 219 5.38 -18.37 -19.56
C PHE A 219 6.37 -17.62 -20.50
N ASP A 220 7.19 -16.70 -19.96
CA ASP A 220 8.23 -15.98 -20.70
C ASP A 220 9.29 -15.44 -19.74
N GLU A 221 10.40 -16.15 -19.60
CA GLU A 221 11.45 -15.80 -18.65
C GLU A 221 12.28 -14.57 -19.03
N ASP A 222 12.12 -14.01 -20.23
CA ASP A 222 12.79 -12.77 -20.64
C ASP A 222 12.14 -11.53 -20.03
N TYR A 223 11.02 -11.72 -19.32
CA TYR A 223 10.28 -10.67 -18.65
C TYR A 223 10.15 -10.93 -17.15
N VAL A 224 10.04 -9.84 -16.39
CA VAL A 224 9.65 -9.86 -14.96
C VAL A 224 8.30 -9.19 -14.78
N THR A 225 7.62 -9.57 -13.70
CA THR A 225 6.33 -9.03 -13.30
C THR A 225 6.44 -7.55 -12.94
N TYR A 226 5.48 -6.76 -13.37
CA TYR A 226 5.33 -5.37 -12.97
C TYR A 226 5.04 -5.26 -11.48
N VAL A 227 5.74 -4.32 -10.82
CA VAL A 227 5.73 -4.19 -9.35
C VAL A 227 4.34 -4.12 -8.73
N TRP A 228 3.38 -3.44 -9.34
CA TRP A 228 2.03 -3.36 -8.79
C TRP A 228 1.23 -4.66 -8.92
N PHE A 229 1.42 -5.43 -10.00
CA PHE A 229 0.79 -6.74 -10.09
C PHE A 229 1.36 -7.71 -9.07
N ASP A 230 2.67 -7.67 -8.87
CA ASP A 230 3.37 -8.41 -7.83
C ASP A 230 2.89 -7.99 -6.43
N ALA A 231 3.08 -6.71 -6.09
CA ALA A 231 2.82 -6.18 -4.76
C ALA A 231 1.39 -6.44 -4.27
N LEU A 232 0.35 -6.28 -5.11
CA LEU A 232 -1.04 -6.42 -4.68
C LEU A 232 -1.41 -7.84 -4.23
N ILE A 233 -0.72 -8.85 -4.75
CA ILE A 233 -0.95 -10.25 -4.36
C ILE A 233 -0.50 -10.53 -2.91
N ASN A 234 0.27 -9.64 -2.27
CA ASN A 234 0.68 -9.79 -0.88
C ASN A 234 -0.48 -10.07 0.08
N TYR A 235 -1.62 -9.40 -0.15
CA TYR A 235 -2.80 -9.48 0.73
C TYR A 235 -3.41 -10.88 0.84
N ILE A 236 -3.14 -11.72 -0.14
CA ILE A 236 -3.63 -13.09 -0.18
C ILE A 236 -2.50 -14.13 -0.02
N SER A 237 -1.28 -13.82 -0.47
CA SER A 237 -0.16 -14.78 -0.47
C SER A 237 0.30 -15.19 0.93
N ILE A 238 -0.02 -14.39 1.96
CA ILE A 238 0.24 -14.73 3.35
C ILE A 238 -0.53 -15.98 3.80
N HIS A 239 -1.66 -16.27 3.15
CA HIS A 239 -2.53 -17.42 3.49
C HIS A 239 -2.17 -18.70 2.73
N GLY A 240 -1.27 -18.62 1.74
CA GLY A 240 -0.83 -19.78 0.94
C GLY A 240 -1.40 -19.84 -0.47
N SER A 241 -1.87 -21.01 -0.92
CA SER A 241 -2.49 -21.22 -2.23
C SER A 241 -3.88 -20.59 -2.33
N LEU A 242 -4.47 -20.52 -3.54
CA LEU A 242 -5.84 -20.03 -3.75
C LEU A 242 -6.89 -20.84 -2.95
N ASP A 243 -6.67 -22.11 -2.75
CA ASP A 243 -7.56 -22.97 -1.95
C ASP A 243 -7.38 -22.71 -0.44
N ASP A 244 -6.14 -22.48 0.01
CA ASP A 244 -5.87 -22.08 1.39
C ASP A 244 -6.50 -20.73 1.72
N ILE A 245 -6.46 -19.76 0.79
CA ILE A 245 -7.11 -18.46 0.94
C ILE A 245 -8.61 -18.62 1.16
N LYS A 246 -9.28 -19.41 0.32
CA LYS A 246 -10.73 -19.66 0.42
C LYS A 246 -11.10 -20.37 1.72
N SER A 247 -10.27 -21.28 2.18
CA SER A 247 -10.49 -22.08 3.42
C SER A 247 -10.08 -21.34 4.69
N SER A 248 -9.22 -20.32 4.63
CA SER A 248 -8.70 -19.60 5.79
C SER A 248 -9.80 -18.94 6.65
N GLY A 249 -10.91 -18.54 6.01
CA GLY A 249 -12.00 -17.76 6.61
C GLY A 249 -11.62 -16.31 6.95
N PHE A 250 -10.41 -15.87 6.61
CA PHE A 250 -10.00 -14.46 6.73
C PHE A 250 -10.22 -13.67 5.44
N TRP A 251 -10.20 -14.32 4.28
CA TRP A 251 -10.52 -13.62 3.03
C TRP A 251 -12.03 -13.70 2.72
N PRO A 252 -12.69 -12.63 2.23
CA PRO A 252 -12.11 -11.30 1.90
C PRO A 252 -11.75 -10.48 3.13
N ALA A 253 -10.67 -9.68 3.03
CA ALA A 253 -10.26 -8.78 4.10
C ALA A 253 -11.38 -7.79 4.46
N ASP A 254 -11.56 -7.52 5.77
CA ASP A 254 -12.54 -6.55 6.24
C ASP A 254 -12.12 -5.12 5.88
N HIS A 255 -10.84 -4.79 6.03
CA HIS A 255 -10.31 -3.47 5.67
C HIS A 255 -8.93 -3.56 5.00
N ASN A 256 -8.83 -2.95 3.82
CA ASN A 256 -7.54 -2.55 3.25
C ASN A 256 -7.36 -1.04 3.52
N MET A 257 -6.48 -0.71 4.48
CA MET A 257 -6.15 0.68 4.78
C MET A 257 -5.02 1.15 3.87
N VAL A 258 -5.23 2.25 3.12
CA VAL A 258 -4.28 2.74 2.13
C VAL A 258 -4.14 4.25 2.17
N GLY A 259 -3.03 4.79 1.68
CA GLY A 259 -2.91 6.21 1.39
C GLY A 259 -3.70 6.58 0.13
N LYS A 260 -4.21 7.80 0.06
CA LYS A 260 -4.99 8.29 -1.10
C LYS A 260 -4.24 8.22 -2.43
N ASP A 261 -2.91 8.27 -2.39
CA ASP A 261 -2.02 8.20 -3.57
C ASP A 261 -2.02 6.84 -4.27
N ILE A 262 -2.36 5.78 -3.53
CA ILE A 262 -2.44 4.41 -4.06
C ILE A 262 -3.89 3.89 -4.14
N LEU A 263 -4.87 4.80 -4.03
CA LEU A 263 -6.29 4.44 -4.06
C LEU A 263 -6.68 3.77 -5.38
N THR A 264 -6.33 4.36 -6.53
CA THR A 264 -6.65 3.80 -7.85
C THR A 264 -6.07 2.39 -8.01
N THR A 265 -4.85 2.17 -7.55
CA THR A 265 -4.18 0.87 -7.62
C THR A 265 -4.95 -0.19 -6.82
N HIS A 266 -5.47 0.15 -5.64
CA HIS A 266 -6.22 -0.78 -4.80
C HIS A 266 -7.68 -0.93 -5.23
N ALA A 267 -8.34 0.19 -5.55
CA ALA A 267 -9.75 0.16 -5.91
C ALA A 267 -9.99 -0.39 -7.32
N VAL A 268 -9.05 -0.16 -8.26
CA VAL A 268 -9.22 -0.57 -9.66
C VAL A 268 -8.38 -1.79 -9.98
N TYR A 269 -7.03 -1.70 -9.89
CA TYR A 269 -6.17 -2.81 -10.31
C TYR A 269 -6.41 -4.05 -9.45
N TRP A 270 -6.32 -3.89 -8.12
CA TRP A 270 -6.49 -5.01 -7.20
C TRP A 270 -7.88 -5.66 -7.30
N SER A 271 -8.95 -4.85 -7.34
CA SER A 271 -10.31 -5.38 -7.44
C SER A 271 -10.56 -6.16 -8.74
N THR A 272 -10.03 -5.66 -9.87
CA THR A 272 -10.16 -6.35 -11.16
C THR A 272 -9.31 -7.61 -11.24
N MET A 273 -8.10 -7.61 -10.66
CA MET A 273 -7.26 -8.81 -10.54
C MET A 273 -7.96 -9.90 -9.72
N LEU A 274 -8.52 -9.55 -8.56
CA LEU A 274 -9.29 -10.48 -7.72
C LEU A 274 -10.48 -11.07 -8.48
N LYS A 275 -11.23 -10.22 -9.19
CA LYS A 275 -12.35 -10.68 -10.02
C LYS A 275 -11.91 -11.68 -11.08
N ALA A 276 -10.77 -11.42 -11.72
CA ALA A 276 -10.22 -12.29 -12.76
C ALA A 276 -9.82 -13.67 -12.23
N ILE A 277 -9.29 -13.74 -11.00
CA ILE A 277 -8.91 -15.02 -10.34
C ILE A 277 -10.05 -15.66 -9.53
N GLY A 278 -11.27 -15.11 -9.60
CA GLY A 278 -12.45 -15.68 -8.96
C GLY A 278 -12.48 -15.51 -7.43
N LEU A 279 -11.85 -14.45 -6.92
CA LEU A 279 -11.93 -14.04 -5.53
C LEU A 279 -12.75 -12.76 -5.37
N GLU A 280 -13.45 -12.65 -4.23
CA GLU A 280 -14.13 -11.40 -3.87
C GLU A 280 -13.11 -10.31 -3.49
N PRO A 281 -13.35 -9.04 -3.84
CA PRO A 281 -12.53 -7.94 -3.35
C PRO A 281 -12.70 -7.77 -1.82
N PRO A 282 -11.80 -7.02 -1.17
CA PRO A 282 -11.95 -6.69 0.26
C PRO A 282 -13.32 -6.05 0.51
N LYS A 283 -13.86 -6.24 1.72
CA LYS A 283 -15.15 -5.64 2.10
C LYS A 283 -15.09 -4.12 2.11
N ASN A 284 -13.90 -3.58 2.44
CA ASN A 284 -13.70 -2.14 2.47
C ASN A 284 -12.27 -1.75 2.09
N ILE A 285 -12.14 -0.69 1.28
CA ILE A 285 -10.89 0.01 1.00
C ILE A 285 -11.02 1.41 1.62
N PHE A 286 -10.25 1.67 2.68
CA PHE A 286 -10.23 2.96 3.33
C PHE A 286 -8.99 3.75 2.91
N ALA A 287 -9.18 4.86 2.20
CA ALA A 287 -8.11 5.73 1.74
C ALA A 287 -7.99 6.98 2.61
N HIS A 288 -6.93 7.04 3.41
CA HIS A 288 -6.64 8.21 4.25
C HIS A 288 -5.80 9.27 3.51
N GLY A 289 -5.78 10.49 4.07
CA GLY A 289 -4.97 11.61 3.57
C GLY A 289 -3.48 11.48 3.91
N TRP A 290 -2.71 12.46 3.45
CA TRP A 290 -1.28 12.54 3.71
C TRP A 290 -0.96 13.34 4.97
N TRP A 291 0.22 13.09 5.52
CA TRP A 291 0.89 14.01 6.39
C TRP A 291 1.88 14.87 5.58
N THR A 292 1.70 16.17 5.68
CA THR A 292 2.58 17.18 5.09
C THR A 292 3.44 17.85 6.19
N VAL A 293 4.42 18.63 5.79
CA VAL A 293 5.21 19.48 6.68
C VAL A 293 5.24 20.86 6.04
N ASN A 294 4.72 21.87 6.74
CA ASN A 294 4.52 23.22 6.22
C ASN A 294 3.72 23.24 4.90
N GLY A 295 2.67 22.42 4.80
CA GLY A 295 1.82 22.30 3.63
C GLY A 295 2.46 21.59 2.44
N GLN A 296 3.67 21.06 2.58
CA GLN A 296 4.39 20.36 1.50
C GLN A 296 4.48 18.86 1.76
N LYS A 297 4.36 18.08 0.70
CA LYS A 297 4.59 16.60 0.79
C LYS A 297 6.01 16.34 1.24
N MET A 298 6.17 15.39 2.17
CA MET A 298 7.49 14.97 2.63
C MET A 298 8.30 14.36 1.48
N SER A 299 9.54 14.82 1.34
CA SER A 299 10.51 14.26 0.40
C SER A 299 11.94 14.49 0.88
N LYS A 300 12.87 13.59 0.50
CA LYS A 300 14.30 13.76 0.78
C LYS A 300 14.88 15.03 0.15
N SER A 301 14.44 15.36 -1.06
CA SER A 301 14.91 16.56 -1.78
C SER A 301 14.55 17.85 -1.06
N LEU A 302 13.47 17.87 -0.28
CA LEU A 302 13.06 19.00 0.54
C LEU A 302 13.60 18.94 1.97
N GLN A 303 14.28 17.85 2.34
CA GLN A 303 14.82 17.62 3.69
C GLN A 303 13.77 17.80 4.80
N ASN A 304 12.50 17.52 4.49
CA ASN A 304 11.37 17.71 5.39
C ASN A 304 10.76 16.39 5.86
N VAL A 305 11.49 15.28 5.74
CA VAL A 305 11.04 13.96 6.20
C VAL A 305 11.06 13.92 7.73
N VAL A 306 9.92 13.57 8.32
CA VAL A 306 9.79 13.39 9.77
C VAL A 306 10.02 11.93 10.11
N GLU A 307 11.08 11.65 10.86
CA GLU A 307 11.47 10.30 11.28
C GLU A 307 10.76 9.90 12.57
N PRO A 308 9.96 8.83 12.57
CA PRO A 308 9.22 8.38 13.75
C PRO A 308 10.13 8.03 14.94
N ASN A 309 11.30 7.46 14.68
CA ASN A 309 12.25 7.07 15.73
C ASN A 309 12.70 8.26 16.57
N GLN A 310 13.03 9.40 15.94
CA GLN A 310 13.42 10.62 16.66
C GLN A 310 12.28 11.16 17.52
N LEU A 311 11.05 11.11 17.00
CA LEU A 311 9.86 11.54 17.77
C LEU A 311 9.60 10.63 18.97
N ILE A 312 9.78 9.32 18.81
CA ILE A 312 9.62 8.35 19.92
C ILE A 312 10.66 8.62 21.01
N ASP A 313 11.91 8.90 20.63
CA ASP A 313 12.98 9.19 21.59
C ASP A 313 12.73 10.47 22.38
N GLN A 314 12.11 11.48 21.76
CA GLN A 314 11.84 12.78 22.37
C GLN A 314 10.55 12.81 23.20
N PHE A 315 9.48 12.15 22.75
CA PHE A 315 8.15 12.32 23.31
C PHE A 315 7.51 11.03 23.84
N GLY A 316 8.11 9.88 23.55
CA GLY A 316 7.53 8.58 23.86
C GLY A 316 6.50 8.10 22.83
N VAL A 317 6.32 6.78 22.79
CA VAL A 317 5.47 6.12 21.78
C VAL A 317 3.99 6.49 21.89
N ASP A 318 3.46 6.59 23.10
CA ASP A 318 2.03 6.85 23.32
C ASP A 318 1.64 8.24 22.86
N VAL A 319 2.50 9.24 23.06
CA VAL A 319 2.30 10.61 22.57
C VAL A 319 2.21 10.63 21.06
N ILE A 320 3.11 9.93 20.36
CA ILE A 320 3.12 9.88 18.91
C ILE A 320 1.87 9.18 18.36
N ARG A 321 1.52 8.03 18.93
CA ARG A 321 0.30 7.30 18.57
C ARG A 321 -0.95 8.15 18.75
N TYR A 322 -1.06 8.82 19.90
CA TYR A 322 -2.16 9.71 20.20
C TYR A 322 -2.22 10.90 19.23
N PHE A 323 -1.11 11.60 19.06
CA PHE A 323 -1.01 12.78 18.18
C PHE A 323 -1.47 12.46 16.76
N LEU A 324 -0.93 11.40 16.15
CA LEU A 324 -1.22 11.05 14.76
C LEU A 324 -2.70 10.75 14.50
N LEU A 325 -3.42 10.22 15.48
CA LEU A 325 -4.84 9.90 15.32
C LEU A 325 -5.77 11.02 15.81
N ARG A 326 -5.25 11.97 16.60
CA ARG A 326 -6.05 13.03 17.21
C ARG A 326 -6.00 14.35 16.47
N GLU A 327 -4.87 14.66 15.84
CA GLU A 327 -4.63 15.98 15.26
C GLU A 327 -5.48 16.25 14.02
N VAL A 328 -5.75 15.22 13.23
CA VAL A 328 -6.47 15.34 11.96
C VAL A 328 -7.69 14.42 11.96
N PRO A 329 -8.85 14.88 11.46
CA PRO A 329 -9.97 13.97 11.18
C PRO A 329 -9.52 12.86 10.24
N PHE A 330 -9.74 11.60 10.65
CA PHE A 330 -9.26 10.44 9.90
C PHE A 330 -9.83 10.41 8.47
N GLY A 331 -8.97 10.33 7.48
CA GLY A 331 -9.32 10.43 6.05
C GLY A 331 -8.89 11.74 5.37
N LEU A 332 -8.66 12.81 6.13
CA LEU A 332 -8.18 14.09 5.62
C LEU A 332 -6.65 14.21 5.66
N ASP A 333 -6.12 15.19 4.94
CA ASP A 333 -4.70 15.54 5.00
C ASP A 333 -4.39 16.25 6.32
N GLY A 334 -3.22 15.98 6.90
CA GLY A 334 -2.70 16.62 8.08
C GLY A 334 -1.38 17.33 7.83
N ASP A 335 -1.11 18.38 8.61
CA ASP A 335 0.16 19.06 8.59
C ASP A 335 0.90 18.87 9.92
N PHE A 336 2.10 18.32 9.86
CA PHE A 336 2.89 18.03 11.05
C PHE A 336 3.60 19.29 11.53
N SER A 337 3.46 19.56 12.83
CA SER A 337 4.31 20.52 13.50
C SER A 337 4.65 20.08 14.93
N HIS A 338 5.87 20.33 15.36
CA HIS A 338 6.29 20.09 16.76
C HIS A 338 5.42 20.89 17.75
N LYS A 339 5.00 22.12 17.36
CA LYS A 339 4.13 22.94 18.21
C LYS A 339 2.78 22.27 18.46
N ALA A 340 2.16 21.70 17.42
CA ALA A 340 0.88 20.99 17.55
C ALA A 340 1.05 19.73 18.43
N LEU A 341 2.12 18.97 18.22
CA LEU A 341 2.42 17.78 19.04
C LEU A 341 2.57 18.12 20.53
N ILE A 342 3.39 19.15 20.85
CA ILE A 342 3.57 19.63 22.24
C ILE A 342 2.25 20.17 22.79
N GLY A 343 1.45 20.85 21.98
CA GLY A 343 0.12 21.31 22.36
C GLY A 343 -0.78 20.16 22.79
N ARG A 344 -0.86 19.08 21.99
CA ARG A 344 -1.65 17.86 22.34
C ARG A 344 -1.11 17.16 23.58
N LEU A 345 0.21 17.02 23.69
CA LEU A 345 0.84 16.44 24.88
C LEU A 345 0.39 17.18 26.15
N ASN A 346 0.50 18.49 26.15
CA ASN A 346 0.19 19.29 27.34
C ASN A 346 -1.31 19.37 27.62
N SER A 347 -2.13 19.70 26.60
CA SER A 347 -3.57 19.92 26.80
C SER A 347 -4.33 18.60 27.01
N ASP A 348 -4.13 17.63 26.13
CA ASP A 348 -4.98 16.46 26.08
C ASP A 348 -4.48 15.35 27.02
N LEU A 349 -3.15 15.07 27.01
CA LEU A 349 -2.59 13.99 27.81
C LEU A 349 -2.26 14.46 29.24
N ALA A 350 -1.48 15.51 29.42
CA ALA A 350 -1.08 15.96 30.75
C ALA A 350 -2.26 16.60 31.51
N ASN A 351 -2.89 17.63 30.94
CA ASN A 351 -3.93 18.36 31.65
C ASN A 351 -5.26 17.62 31.71
N ASN A 352 -5.77 17.05 30.61
CA ASN A 352 -7.07 16.39 30.65
C ASN A 352 -6.97 14.98 31.25
N LEU A 353 -6.26 14.06 30.58
CA LEU A 353 -6.17 12.67 31.01
C LEU A 353 -5.40 12.53 32.34
N GLY A 354 -4.26 13.21 32.47
CA GLY A 354 -3.45 13.16 33.67
C GLY A 354 -4.16 13.72 34.90
N ASN A 355 -4.89 14.83 34.77
CA ASN A 355 -5.71 15.38 35.88
C ASN A 355 -6.88 14.48 36.21
N LEU A 356 -7.53 13.86 35.21
CA LEU A 356 -8.60 12.90 35.48
C LEU A 356 -8.07 11.73 36.31
N LEU A 357 -6.96 11.12 35.87
CA LEU A 357 -6.32 10.02 36.58
C LEU A 357 -5.95 10.42 38.02
N ASN A 358 -5.26 11.56 38.19
CA ASN A 358 -4.82 12.05 39.48
C ASN A 358 -5.98 12.26 40.44
N ARG A 359 -7.09 12.84 39.98
CA ARG A 359 -8.29 13.06 40.80
C ARG A 359 -8.98 11.75 41.17
N THR A 360 -9.07 10.80 40.21
CA THR A 360 -9.73 9.50 40.45
C THR A 360 -8.97 8.64 41.46
N VAL A 361 -7.61 8.62 41.36
CA VAL A 361 -6.78 7.81 42.26
C VAL A 361 -6.71 8.41 43.69
N ASN A 362 -6.90 9.72 43.84
CA ASN A 362 -6.86 10.42 45.13
C ASN A 362 -8.23 10.57 45.78
N MET A 363 -9.29 10.02 45.22
CA MET A 363 -10.63 9.90 45.81
C MET A 363 -10.77 8.59 46.57
#